data_cfe66c53d5cfee6daa129ad8521caf7e
#
_entry.id   cfe66c53d5cfee6daa129ad8521caf7e
#
_cell.length_a   1.000
_cell.length_b   1.000
_cell.length_c   1.000
_cell.angle_alpha   90.00
_cell.angle_beta   90.00
_cell.angle_gamma   90.00
#
_symmetry.space_group_name_H-M   'P 1'
#
loop_
_entity.id
_entity.type
_entity.pdbx_description
1 polymer ?
#
loop_
_entity_poly.entity_id
_entity_poly.type
_entity_poly.pdbx_seq_one_letter_code
_entity_poly.pdbx_strand_id
1 'polypeptide(L)'
;AQGLFIIYLCMLISFLVWGYFVPKFSKNVNDAIRLLKIGAPLSLCVLMLIIYLGPKAGSIHWALFIVSSIFLSLTQPAVGMAFSLSNAGKALTSFNLLIFIGAFFIQWIIGLIIDAGIAFNLSEIDSFKVAMTFVLITSLLSYLFFLRKVKIN
;
A
#
# COMPACT_ATOMS: atom_id res chain seq x y z
N ALA A 1 13.07 18.86 -2.32
CA ALA A 1 12.10 19.32 -1.31
C ALA A 1 10.68 19.48 -1.88
N GLN A 2 10.49 20.18 -3.02
CA GLN A 2 9.15 20.44 -3.59
C GLN A 2 8.37 19.16 -3.97
N GLY A 3 9.02 18.18 -4.56
CA GLY A 3 8.39 16.91 -4.95
C GLY A 3 7.80 16.14 -3.76
N LEU A 4 8.54 16.05 -2.67
CA LEU A 4 8.07 15.42 -1.44
C LEU A 4 6.90 16.19 -0.82
N PHE A 5 6.96 17.51 -0.85
CA PHE A 5 5.86 18.36 -0.36
C PHE A 5 4.56 18.06 -1.12
N ILE A 6 4.60 17.98 -2.45
CA ILE A 6 3.43 17.65 -3.28
C ILE A 6 2.89 16.28 -2.91
N ILE A 7 3.74 15.28 -2.76
CA ILE A 7 3.35 13.92 -2.40
C ILE A 7 2.62 13.90 -1.05
N TYR A 8 3.19 14.51 -0.01
CA TYR A 8 2.59 14.54 1.32
C TYR A 8 1.31 15.40 1.38
N LEU A 9 1.24 16.49 0.61
CA LEU A 9 0.02 17.29 0.49
C LEU A 9 -1.11 16.49 -0.16
N CYS A 10 -0.83 15.78 -1.25
CA CYS A 10 -1.80 14.88 -1.88
C CYS A 10 -2.25 13.78 -0.93
N MET A 11 -1.33 13.21 -0.16
CA MET A 11 -1.64 12.22 0.87
C MET A 11 -2.59 12.78 1.92
N LEU A 12 -2.29 13.95 2.48
CA LEU A 12 -3.12 14.61 3.49
C LEU A 12 -4.54 14.87 2.96
N ILE A 13 -4.65 15.49 1.78
CA ILE A 13 -5.94 15.77 1.15
C ILE A 13 -6.71 14.47 0.91
N SER A 14 -6.04 13.43 0.41
CA SER A 14 -6.64 12.13 0.16
C SER A 14 -7.19 11.50 1.44
N PHE A 15 -6.47 11.57 2.56
CA PHE A 15 -6.96 11.05 3.84
C PHE A 15 -8.15 11.84 4.37
N LEU A 16 -8.16 13.17 4.24
CA LEU A 16 -9.30 14.00 4.65
C LEU A 16 -10.55 13.68 3.82
N VAL A 17 -10.41 13.63 2.51
CA VAL A 17 -11.49 13.28 1.58
C VAL A 17 -11.99 11.86 1.87
N TRP A 18 -11.09 10.90 2.02
CA TRP A 18 -11.41 9.52 2.29
C TRP A 18 -12.08 9.32 3.64
N GLY A 19 -11.60 10.00 4.69
CA GLY A 19 -12.22 9.99 6.01
C GLY A 19 -13.68 10.47 6.01
N TYR A 20 -14.01 11.42 5.13
CA TYR A 20 -15.38 11.88 4.94
C TYR A 20 -16.25 10.89 4.14
N PHE A 21 -15.69 10.24 3.12
CA PHE A 21 -16.44 9.36 2.23
C PHE A 21 -16.57 7.92 2.75
N VAL A 22 -15.55 7.37 3.41
CA VAL A 22 -15.54 5.97 3.86
C VAL A 22 -16.77 5.59 4.70
N PRO A 23 -17.20 6.39 5.70
CA PRO A 23 -18.37 6.03 6.50
C PRO A 23 -19.67 5.94 5.69
N LYS A 24 -19.70 6.55 4.50
CA LYS A 24 -20.88 6.53 3.62
C LYS A 24 -20.93 5.27 2.74
N PHE A 25 -19.76 4.74 2.35
CA PHE A 25 -19.63 3.62 1.42
C PHE A 25 -19.23 2.30 2.05
N SER A 26 -18.69 2.34 3.27
CA SER A 26 -18.21 1.15 4.00
C SER A 26 -18.91 1.09 5.36
N LYS A 27 -20.11 0.51 5.39
CA LYS A 27 -20.91 0.35 6.61
C LYS A 27 -20.66 -0.97 7.32
N ASN A 28 -20.10 -1.94 6.62
CA ASN A 28 -19.81 -3.28 7.14
C ASN A 28 -18.51 -3.83 6.53
N VAL A 29 -18.07 -4.97 7.07
CA VAL A 29 -16.83 -5.64 6.62
C VAL A 29 -16.86 -5.98 5.13
N ASN A 30 -18.01 -6.42 4.60
CA ASN A 30 -18.15 -6.82 3.20
C ASN A 30 -17.97 -5.62 2.25
N ASP A 31 -18.45 -4.45 2.63
CA ASP A 31 -18.28 -3.22 1.84
C ASP A 31 -16.79 -2.83 1.78
N ALA A 32 -16.10 -2.87 2.92
CA ALA A 32 -14.66 -2.62 2.99
C ALA A 32 -13.87 -3.61 2.10
N ILE A 33 -14.23 -4.89 2.15
CA ILE A 33 -13.61 -5.93 1.32
C ILE A 33 -13.85 -5.67 -0.17
N ARG A 34 -15.07 -5.30 -0.58
CA ARG A 34 -15.37 -4.96 -1.98
C ARG A 34 -14.53 -3.80 -2.49
N LEU A 35 -14.44 -2.73 -1.70
CA LEU A 35 -13.63 -1.56 -2.03
C LEU A 35 -12.13 -1.91 -2.11
N LEU A 36 -11.63 -2.75 -1.20
CA LEU A 36 -10.26 -3.25 -1.25
C LEU A 36 -9.98 -4.09 -2.51
N LYS A 37 -10.93 -4.94 -2.93
CA LYS A 37 -10.80 -5.75 -4.15
C LYS A 37 -10.67 -4.90 -5.42
N ILE A 38 -11.27 -3.71 -5.43
CA ILE A 38 -11.21 -2.80 -6.58
C ILE A 38 -10.00 -1.86 -6.46
N GLY A 39 -9.73 -1.36 -5.26
CA GLY A 39 -8.71 -0.34 -5.03
C GLY A 39 -7.28 -0.88 -5.05
N ALA A 40 -7.04 -2.09 -4.51
CA ALA A 40 -5.70 -2.66 -4.47
C ALA A 40 -5.06 -2.86 -5.86
N PRO A 41 -5.75 -3.39 -6.89
CA PRO A 41 -5.20 -3.48 -8.23
C PRO A 41 -4.80 -2.12 -8.82
N LEU A 42 -5.54 -1.06 -8.49
CA LEU A 42 -5.24 0.28 -9.00
C LEU A 42 -3.84 0.74 -8.54
N SER A 43 -3.52 0.56 -7.25
CA SER A 43 -2.18 0.90 -6.74
C SER A 43 -1.09 0.03 -7.35
N LEU A 44 -1.34 -1.26 -7.61
CA LEU A 44 -0.39 -2.15 -8.28
C LEU A 44 -0.13 -1.71 -9.72
N CYS A 45 -1.17 -1.29 -10.47
CA CYS A 45 -1.01 -0.75 -11.82
C CYS A 45 -0.17 0.53 -11.83
N VAL A 46 -0.41 1.44 -10.87
CA VAL A 46 0.39 2.68 -10.76
C VAL A 46 1.84 2.37 -10.39
N LEU A 47 2.09 1.42 -9.48
CA LEU A 47 3.45 0.99 -9.14
C LEU A 47 4.17 0.38 -10.35
N MET A 48 3.48 -0.45 -11.14
CA MET A 48 4.01 -1.01 -12.39
C MET A 48 4.37 0.11 -13.38
N LEU A 49 3.54 1.14 -13.52
CA LEU A 49 3.81 2.30 -14.35
C LEU A 49 5.07 3.04 -13.88
N ILE A 50 5.23 3.25 -12.57
CA ILE A 50 6.41 3.91 -11.99
C ILE A 50 7.68 3.11 -12.31
N ILE A 51 7.66 1.79 -12.15
CA ILE A 51 8.78 0.90 -12.47
C ILE A 51 9.12 0.98 -13.97
N TYR A 52 8.10 0.98 -14.83
CA TYR A 52 8.28 1.09 -16.28
C TYR A 52 8.91 2.44 -16.66
N LEU A 53 8.42 3.55 -16.11
CA LEU A 53 8.94 4.89 -16.38
C LEU A 53 10.36 5.10 -15.80
N GLY A 54 10.70 4.41 -14.72
CA GLY A 54 11.99 4.54 -14.04
C GLY A 54 12.32 6.01 -13.70
N PRO A 55 13.46 6.56 -14.15
CA PRO A 55 13.86 7.95 -13.83
C PRO A 55 12.91 9.03 -14.35
N LYS A 56 12.03 8.70 -15.31
CA LYS A 56 11.01 9.62 -15.81
C LYS A 56 9.80 9.74 -14.87
N ALA A 57 9.68 8.85 -13.89
CA ALA A 57 8.63 8.91 -12.89
C ALA A 57 8.91 10.06 -11.89
N GLY A 58 8.26 11.20 -12.08
CA GLY A 58 8.35 12.37 -11.18
C GLY A 58 7.37 12.28 -10.01
N SER A 59 7.35 13.33 -9.18
CA SER A 59 6.51 13.43 -7.97
C SER A 59 5.02 13.22 -8.22
N ILE A 60 4.51 13.58 -9.40
CA ILE A 60 3.11 13.36 -9.77
C ILE A 60 2.76 11.87 -9.82
N HIS A 61 3.64 11.03 -10.35
CA HIS A 61 3.43 9.58 -10.42
C HIS A 61 3.42 8.96 -9.01
N TRP A 62 4.31 9.41 -8.13
CA TRP A 62 4.33 8.99 -6.73
C TRP A 62 3.11 9.49 -5.95
N ALA A 63 2.65 10.72 -6.20
CA ALA A 63 1.41 11.22 -5.64
C ALA A 63 0.21 10.36 -6.09
N LEU A 64 0.15 9.99 -7.38
CA LEU A 64 -0.88 9.11 -7.91
C LEU A 64 -0.84 7.72 -7.26
N PHE A 65 0.36 7.18 -6.99
CA PHE A 65 0.52 5.93 -6.26
C PHE A 65 -0.06 6.02 -4.85
N ILE A 66 0.23 7.09 -4.11
CA ILE A 66 -0.31 7.30 -2.76
C ILE A 66 -1.83 7.44 -2.80
N VAL A 67 -2.36 8.26 -3.71
CA VAL A 67 -3.83 8.43 -3.87
C VAL A 67 -4.50 7.10 -4.21
N SER A 68 -3.92 6.32 -5.12
CA SER A 68 -4.47 4.99 -5.47
C SER A 68 -4.35 3.96 -4.35
N SER A 69 -3.37 4.12 -3.45
CA SER A 69 -3.15 3.24 -2.30
C SER A 69 -4.07 3.54 -1.11
N ILE A 70 -4.84 4.64 -1.14
CA ILE A 70 -5.70 5.06 -0.03
C ILE A 70 -6.73 3.97 0.35
N PHE A 71 -7.16 3.13 -0.60
CA PHE A 71 -8.06 2.02 -0.35
C PHE A 71 -7.52 1.02 0.68
N LEU A 72 -6.19 0.90 0.80
CA LEU A 72 -5.56 0.00 1.78
C LEU A 72 -5.84 0.45 3.23
N SER A 73 -6.17 1.72 3.46
CA SER A 73 -6.58 2.21 4.79
C SER A 73 -7.87 1.57 5.29
N LEU A 74 -8.71 1.01 4.39
CA LEU A 74 -9.92 0.28 4.76
C LEU A 74 -9.64 -1.02 5.52
N THR A 75 -8.42 -1.52 5.51
CA THR A 75 -8.03 -2.71 6.29
C THR A 75 -8.22 -2.50 7.78
N GLN A 76 -7.94 -1.30 8.30
CA GLN A 76 -8.11 -0.99 9.72
C GLN A 76 -9.58 -1.05 10.18
N PRO A 77 -10.54 -0.31 9.58
CA PRO A 77 -11.93 -0.44 9.96
C PRO A 77 -12.49 -1.84 9.68
N ALA A 78 -12.05 -2.53 8.62
CA ALA A 78 -12.46 -3.91 8.35
C ALA A 78 -12.05 -4.85 9.50
N VAL A 79 -10.83 -4.73 10.01
CA VAL A 79 -10.37 -5.50 11.19
C VAL A 79 -11.20 -5.12 12.42
N GLY A 80 -11.40 -3.82 12.69
CA GLY A 80 -12.19 -3.37 13.83
C GLY A 80 -13.63 -3.92 13.82
N MET A 81 -14.26 -3.94 12.66
CA MET A 81 -15.64 -4.46 12.50
C MET A 81 -15.72 -6.00 12.49
N ALA A 82 -14.62 -6.71 12.27
CA ALA A 82 -14.60 -8.17 12.25
C ALA A 82 -14.58 -8.81 13.65
N PHE A 83 -14.34 -8.03 14.69
CA PHE A 83 -14.26 -8.49 16.09
C PHE A 83 -15.37 -7.86 16.93
N SER A 84 -15.71 -8.52 18.08
CA SER A 84 -16.62 -7.94 19.05
C SER A 84 -16.03 -6.65 19.66
N LEU A 85 -16.89 -5.73 20.11
CA LEU A 85 -16.47 -4.44 20.69
C LEU A 85 -15.43 -4.60 21.81
N SER A 86 -15.55 -5.65 22.64
CA SER A 86 -14.59 -5.95 23.70
C SER A 86 -13.19 -6.34 23.21
N ASN A 87 -13.08 -6.89 22.00
CA ASN A 87 -11.84 -7.39 21.40
C ASN A 87 -11.31 -6.51 20.26
N ALA A 88 -12.12 -5.60 19.73
CA ALA A 88 -11.75 -4.75 18.59
C ALA A 88 -10.47 -3.94 18.85
N GLY A 89 -10.32 -3.38 20.06
CA GLY A 89 -9.12 -2.64 20.45
C GLY A 89 -7.85 -3.50 20.41
N LYS A 90 -7.91 -4.72 20.96
CA LYS A 90 -6.78 -5.67 20.93
C LYS A 90 -6.43 -6.08 19.48
N ALA A 91 -7.45 -6.36 18.68
CA ALA A 91 -7.27 -6.73 17.26
C ALA A 91 -6.61 -5.61 16.46
N LEU A 92 -7.07 -4.36 16.63
CA LEU A 92 -6.49 -3.18 15.97
C LEU A 92 -5.05 -2.93 16.41
N THR A 93 -4.74 -3.05 17.71
CA THR A 93 -3.36 -2.90 18.20
C THR A 93 -2.43 -3.95 17.60
N SER A 94 -2.86 -5.22 17.61
CA SER A 94 -2.08 -6.31 16.99
C SER A 94 -1.91 -6.11 15.48
N PHE A 95 -2.95 -5.66 14.80
CA PHE A 95 -2.90 -5.36 13.37
C PHE A 95 -1.92 -4.21 13.07
N ASN A 96 -1.96 -3.11 13.84
CA ASN A 96 -1.03 -2.01 13.69
C ASN A 96 0.42 -2.45 13.94
N LEU A 97 0.67 -3.29 14.94
CA LEU A 97 1.98 -3.84 15.19
C LEU A 97 2.50 -4.63 13.97
N LEU A 98 1.65 -5.46 13.36
CA LEU A 98 2.00 -6.20 12.14
C LEU A 98 2.29 -5.27 10.96
N ILE A 99 1.54 -4.16 10.81
CA ILE A 99 1.81 -3.14 9.78
C ILE A 99 3.21 -2.55 9.97
N PHE A 100 3.56 -2.13 11.19
CA PHE A 100 4.87 -1.53 11.47
C PHE A 100 6.01 -2.52 11.28
N ILE A 101 5.86 -3.75 11.75
CA ILE A 101 6.85 -4.84 11.52
C ILE A 101 7.02 -5.07 10.02
N GLY A 102 5.91 -5.20 9.28
CA GLY A 102 5.94 -5.40 7.84
C GLY A 102 6.62 -4.23 7.10
N ALA A 103 6.29 -2.99 7.46
CA ALA A 103 6.91 -1.80 6.89
C ALA A 103 8.42 -1.78 7.13
N PHE A 104 8.87 -2.08 8.37
CA PHE A 104 10.28 -2.17 8.71
C PHE A 104 11.01 -3.22 7.86
N PHE A 105 10.47 -4.44 7.77
CA PHE A 105 11.11 -5.50 6.99
C PHE A 105 11.15 -5.19 5.50
N ILE A 106 10.09 -4.64 4.93
CA ILE A 106 10.06 -4.27 3.50
C ILE A 106 11.10 -3.17 3.23
N GLN A 107 11.17 -2.13 4.06
CA GLN A 107 12.17 -1.06 3.90
C GLN A 107 13.60 -1.59 4.01
N TRP A 108 13.85 -2.47 4.96
CA TRP A 108 15.16 -3.11 5.13
C TRP A 108 15.54 -3.97 3.92
N ILE A 109 14.61 -4.82 3.44
CA ILE A 109 14.84 -5.67 2.26
C ILE A 109 15.07 -4.83 1.00
N ILE A 110 14.34 -3.72 0.81
CA ILE A 110 14.58 -2.78 -0.29
C ILE A 110 16.02 -2.28 -0.26
N GLY A 111 16.53 -1.86 0.92
CA GLY A 111 17.92 -1.44 1.07
C GLY A 111 18.90 -2.56 0.70
N LEU A 112 18.70 -3.76 1.23
CA LEU A 112 19.55 -4.92 0.91
C LEU A 112 19.58 -5.26 -0.59
N ILE A 113 18.44 -5.17 -1.27
CA ILE A 113 18.36 -5.43 -2.72
C ILE A 113 19.15 -4.37 -3.50
N ILE A 114 19.04 -3.10 -3.10
CA ILE A 114 19.79 -2.01 -3.75
C ILE A 114 21.29 -2.20 -3.54
N ASP A 115 21.72 -2.45 -2.30
CA ASP A 115 23.14 -2.68 -1.97
C ASP A 115 23.71 -3.89 -2.73
N ALA A 116 22.97 -4.99 -2.77
CA ALA A 116 23.35 -6.17 -3.55
C ALA A 116 23.45 -5.85 -5.06
N GLY A 117 22.48 -5.12 -5.62
CA GLY A 117 22.50 -4.72 -7.02
C GLY A 117 23.76 -3.92 -7.36
N ILE A 118 24.12 -2.94 -6.53
CA ILE A 118 25.35 -2.14 -6.68
C ILE A 118 26.59 -3.03 -6.58
N ALA A 119 26.63 -3.96 -5.63
CA ALA A 119 27.72 -4.92 -5.49
C ALA A 119 27.90 -5.83 -6.72
N PHE A 120 26.81 -6.12 -7.46
CA PHE A 120 26.84 -6.83 -8.74
C PHE A 120 27.03 -5.89 -9.95
N ASN A 121 27.52 -4.65 -9.75
CA ASN A 121 27.77 -3.64 -10.79
C ASN A 121 26.52 -3.19 -11.58
N LEU A 122 25.32 -3.32 -11.01
CA LEU A 122 24.14 -2.65 -11.54
C LEU A 122 24.21 -1.14 -11.25
N SER A 123 23.60 -0.34 -12.13
CA SER A 123 23.43 1.09 -11.84
C SER A 123 22.49 1.26 -10.62
N GLU A 124 22.59 2.39 -9.92
CA GLU A 124 21.65 2.71 -8.82
C GLU A 124 20.18 2.67 -9.30
N ILE A 125 19.94 3.15 -10.53
CA ILE A 125 18.59 3.16 -11.13
C ILE A 125 18.07 1.74 -11.33
N ASP A 126 18.91 0.83 -11.86
CA ASP A 126 18.50 -0.54 -12.10
C ASP A 126 18.33 -1.31 -10.79
N SER A 127 19.21 -1.09 -9.81
CA SER A 127 19.10 -1.65 -8.46
C SER A 127 17.78 -1.22 -7.80
N PHE A 128 17.42 0.07 -7.91
CA PHE A 128 16.14 0.57 -7.42
C PHE A 128 14.94 -0.06 -8.16
N LYS A 129 15.01 -0.23 -9.48
CA LYS A 129 13.96 -0.92 -10.24
C LYS A 129 13.78 -2.36 -9.80
N VAL A 130 14.87 -3.08 -9.54
CA VAL A 130 14.81 -4.45 -9.00
C VAL A 130 14.11 -4.47 -7.65
N ALA A 131 14.47 -3.57 -6.74
CA ALA A 131 13.84 -3.46 -5.44
C ALA A 131 12.33 -3.13 -5.54
N MET A 132 11.92 -2.21 -6.40
CA MET A 132 10.51 -1.88 -6.62
C MET A 132 9.75 -3.03 -7.29
N THR A 133 10.40 -3.79 -8.18
CA THR A 133 9.81 -4.99 -8.77
C THR A 133 9.56 -6.07 -7.71
N PHE A 134 10.48 -6.25 -6.76
CA PHE A 134 10.27 -7.13 -5.61
C PHE A 134 9.03 -6.69 -4.79
N VAL A 135 8.89 -5.38 -4.51
CA VAL A 135 7.70 -4.85 -3.81
C VAL A 135 6.42 -5.12 -4.60
N LEU A 136 6.45 -4.93 -5.93
CA LEU A 136 5.30 -5.22 -6.80
C LEU A 136 4.90 -6.69 -6.74
N ILE A 137 5.87 -7.61 -6.86
CA ILE A 137 5.63 -9.05 -6.83
C ILE A 137 5.05 -9.49 -5.48
N THR A 138 5.66 -9.07 -4.37
CA THR A 138 5.19 -9.42 -3.03
C THR A 138 3.80 -8.85 -2.74
N SER A 139 3.51 -7.63 -3.19
CA SER A 139 2.19 -7.01 -3.08
C SER A 139 1.14 -7.74 -3.92
N LEU A 140 1.50 -8.16 -5.15
CA LEU A 140 0.63 -8.94 -6.02
C LEU A 140 0.32 -10.32 -5.41
N LEU A 141 1.33 -11.01 -4.89
CA LEU A 141 1.14 -12.31 -4.22
C LEU A 141 0.24 -12.17 -2.98
N SER A 142 0.44 -11.12 -2.18
CA SER A 142 -0.42 -10.80 -1.04
C SER A 142 -1.86 -10.54 -1.47
N TYR A 143 -2.06 -9.78 -2.55
CA TYR A 143 -3.39 -9.51 -3.10
C TYR A 143 -4.07 -10.78 -3.62
N LEU A 144 -3.35 -11.64 -4.34
CA LEU A 144 -3.88 -12.93 -4.81
C LEU A 144 -4.26 -13.85 -3.63
N PHE A 145 -3.45 -13.87 -2.58
CA PHE A 145 -3.77 -14.60 -1.35
C PHE A 145 -5.04 -14.04 -0.69
N PHE A 146 -5.16 -12.73 -0.59
CA PHE A 146 -6.36 -12.06 -0.08
C PHE A 146 -7.61 -12.47 -0.89
N LEU A 147 -7.56 -12.44 -2.22
CA LEU A 147 -8.67 -12.84 -3.08
C LEU A 147 -9.11 -14.30 -2.86
N ARG A 148 -8.16 -15.20 -2.60
CA ARG A 148 -8.46 -16.63 -2.34
C ARG A 148 -9.10 -16.88 -0.98
N LYS A 149 -8.72 -16.10 0.03
CA LYS A 149 -9.14 -16.32 1.43
C LYS A 149 -10.41 -15.58 1.81
N VAL A 150 -10.66 -14.44 1.20
CA VAL A 150 -11.80 -13.59 1.56
C VAL A 150 -12.99 -13.92 0.67
N LYS A 151 -13.94 -14.68 1.23
CA LYS A 151 -15.28 -14.87 0.64
C LYS A 151 -16.17 -13.71 1.08
N ILE A 152 -16.90 -13.15 0.13
CA ILE A 152 -18.00 -12.19 0.40
C ILE A 152 -19.26 -13.04 0.59
N ASN A 153 -19.80 -13.05 1.80
CA ASN A 153 -21.10 -13.66 2.10
C ASN A 153 -22.20 -12.67 1.77
#